data_2a1d34708a4434deecb272b3e4498aba
#
_entry.id   2a1d34708a4434deecb272b3e4498aba
#
_cell.length_a   1.000
_cell.length_b   1.000
_cell.length_c   1.000
_cell.angle_alpha   90.00
_cell.angle_beta   90.00
_cell.angle_gamma   90.00
#
_symmetry.space_group_name_H-M   'P 1'
#
loop_
_entity.id
_entity.type
_entity.pdbx_description
1 polymer ?
#
loop_
_entity_poly.entity_id
_entity_poly.type
_entity_poly.pdbx_seq_one_letter_code
_entity_poly.pdbx_strand_id
1 'polypeptide(L)'
;MRIGHGFDVHQFGGAGPLVLAGVVIPYEFGFIAHSDGDVAIHALCDAILGALCLADIGNHFPDTDDQYANISSRILLRHVVSLMQGKGYSLGNADITVCAQAPKIAPHLLAMRECLAQDLQADIEQVNVKATTTEKLGYVGRKEGISVHAVVLLIKTEPNRNLNSVAEPIKQDEKKVPKSAVQSELKAPKPVVQSDKTVAEPSQSPLPEFSYLYGKPKSTGLLRRHRSDFKVFEQIPFEPCGEGEHLFIHIRKTGANTAFVAKQLAQYFSVKESLVSYAGLKDRFAVTEQWFGVHVPGKQHYDLSDVNIEGVEILSYKRHNKKLRIGGLDGNRFEITLRDVTEIDELIRRWHVVTNFGVPNYFGEQRFGINGGNIEKALGLFSGQKVKDKKKRGMYLSAARSLIFNQMVGQRIEQQTFDSLMNGDVLMLAGTQSVFLADVIDESLQARLVEHDLDITASMWGAGELMTTGDARTFEQSIADGQQAFCEGLPRFGLKQERRRIRLTIKDTNIHVDNDVVTLSFFLPAGAYATTIMRELIDYKDMTERVDVSAARHTAAATKTQTSAIDNNKELKN
;
A
#
# COMPACT_ATOMS: atom_id res chain seq x y z
N MET A 1 11.49 -14.89 -33.32
CA MET A 1 10.77 -13.64 -33.69
C MET A 1 9.43 -14.02 -34.28
N ARG A 2 8.34 -13.37 -33.89
CA ARG A 2 6.98 -13.56 -34.41
C ARG A 2 6.30 -12.21 -34.57
N ILE A 3 5.45 -12.05 -35.57
CA ILE A 3 4.65 -10.86 -35.80
C ILE A 3 3.18 -11.22 -35.65
N GLY A 4 2.40 -10.36 -35.02
CA GLY A 4 0.95 -10.44 -34.94
C GLY A 4 0.30 -9.11 -35.26
N HIS A 5 -0.92 -9.18 -35.77
CA HIS A 5 -1.78 -8.03 -36.03
C HIS A 5 -3.14 -8.30 -35.39
N GLY A 6 -3.67 -7.31 -34.70
CA GLY A 6 -5.01 -7.31 -34.13
C GLY A 6 -5.79 -6.09 -34.61
N PHE A 7 -7.10 -6.26 -34.72
CA PHE A 7 -8.06 -5.22 -35.09
C PHE A 7 -9.31 -5.37 -34.25
N ASP A 8 -9.75 -4.27 -33.66
CA ASP A 8 -11.02 -4.24 -32.95
C ASP A 8 -11.76 -2.93 -33.17
N VAL A 9 -13.08 -2.94 -32.97
CA VAL A 9 -13.96 -1.79 -33.15
C VAL A 9 -15.09 -1.81 -32.13
N HIS A 10 -15.28 -0.69 -31.43
CA HIS A 10 -16.37 -0.52 -30.48
C HIS A 10 -17.26 0.67 -30.84
N GLN A 11 -18.57 0.45 -30.75
CA GLN A 11 -19.58 1.47 -30.94
C GLN A 11 -19.71 2.35 -29.70
N PHE A 12 -19.90 3.66 -29.90
CA PHE A 12 -20.27 4.55 -28.80
C PHE A 12 -21.70 4.27 -28.32
N GLY A 13 -21.88 4.29 -26.99
CA GLY A 13 -23.18 4.13 -26.35
C GLY A 13 -23.09 4.23 -24.84
N GLY A 14 -24.22 4.50 -24.19
CA GLY A 14 -24.26 4.74 -22.77
C GLY A 14 -23.62 6.09 -22.35
N ALA A 15 -23.52 6.32 -21.03
CA ALA A 15 -22.86 7.50 -20.48
C ALA A 15 -21.35 7.30 -20.42
N GLY A 16 -20.58 8.34 -20.76
CA GLY A 16 -19.13 8.33 -20.57
C GLY A 16 -18.71 8.19 -19.09
N PRO A 17 -17.41 8.13 -18.82
CA PRO A 17 -16.27 8.38 -19.71
C PRO A 17 -15.92 7.17 -20.61
N LEU A 18 -14.98 7.37 -21.57
CA LEU A 18 -14.35 6.29 -22.33
C LEU A 18 -13.14 5.74 -21.58
N VAL A 19 -12.88 4.44 -21.71
CA VAL A 19 -11.60 3.83 -21.37
C VAL A 19 -10.89 3.43 -22.66
N LEU A 20 -9.64 3.86 -22.87
CA LEU A 20 -8.87 3.55 -24.06
C LEU A 20 -7.38 3.40 -23.73
N ALA A 21 -6.79 2.26 -24.07
CA ALA A 21 -5.44 1.87 -23.69
C ALA A 21 -5.19 2.02 -22.17
N GLY A 22 -6.18 1.67 -21.35
CA GLY A 22 -6.15 1.75 -19.89
C GLY A 22 -6.31 3.16 -19.31
N VAL A 23 -6.54 4.18 -20.16
CA VAL A 23 -6.68 5.58 -19.75
C VAL A 23 -8.13 6.04 -19.85
N VAL A 24 -8.62 6.65 -18.78
CA VAL A 24 -9.96 7.24 -18.74
C VAL A 24 -9.93 8.59 -19.47
N ILE A 25 -10.73 8.70 -20.54
CA ILE A 25 -10.86 9.90 -21.36
C ILE A 25 -12.23 10.53 -21.12
N PRO A 26 -12.28 11.80 -20.68
CA PRO A 26 -13.54 12.52 -20.56
C PRO A 26 -14.23 12.66 -21.92
N TYR A 27 -15.38 12.04 -22.07
CA TYR A 27 -16.22 12.11 -23.26
C TYR A 27 -17.69 11.88 -22.87
N GLU A 28 -18.63 12.38 -23.67
CA GLU A 28 -20.06 12.28 -23.38
C GLU A 28 -20.63 10.85 -23.50
N PHE A 29 -19.98 10.00 -24.30
CA PHE A 29 -20.37 8.61 -24.53
C PHE A 29 -19.32 7.65 -24.01
N GLY A 30 -19.75 6.48 -23.49
CA GLY A 30 -18.93 5.29 -23.28
C GLY A 30 -18.93 4.38 -24.50
N PHE A 31 -18.44 3.14 -24.34
CA PHE A 31 -18.58 2.09 -25.35
C PHE A 31 -19.71 1.12 -24.99
N ILE A 32 -20.33 0.52 -26.01
CA ILE A 32 -21.20 -0.65 -25.84
C ILE A 32 -20.31 -1.87 -25.89
N ALA A 33 -20.05 -2.49 -24.72
CA ALA A 33 -19.19 -3.66 -24.57
C ALA A 33 -19.59 -4.48 -23.34
N HIS A 34 -19.16 -5.75 -23.27
CA HIS A 34 -19.33 -6.61 -22.10
C HIS A 34 -18.28 -6.34 -21.01
N SER A 35 -17.08 -5.87 -21.40
CA SER A 35 -16.00 -5.44 -20.52
C SER A 35 -16.05 -3.91 -20.29
N ASP A 36 -14.94 -3.29 -19.82
CA ASP A 36 -14.79 -1.82 -19.82
C ASP A 36 -14.71 -1.23 -21.24
N GLY A 37 -14.73 -2.08 -22.28
CA GLY A 37 -14.79 -1.69 -23.69
C GLY A 37 -13.50 -1.11 -24.25
N ASP A 38 -12.35 -1.38 -23.65
CA ASP A 38 -11.05 -0.84 -24.13
C ASP A 38 -10.63 -1.49 -25.45
N VAL A 39 -11.13 -0.93 -26.54
CA VAL A 39 -10.88 -1.40 -27.91
C VAL A 39 -9.38 -1.42 -28.28
N ALA A 40 -8.55 -0.58 -27.63
CA ALA A 40 -7.11 -0.57 -27.91
C ALA A 40 -6.41 -1.78 -27.26
N ILE A 41 -6.80 -2.13 -26.06
CA ILE A 41 -6.29 -3.31 -25.38
C ILE A 41 -6.78 -4.59 -26.04
N HIS A 42 -8.03 -4.64 -26.51
CA HIS A 42 -8.55 -5.82 -27.22
C HIS A 42 -7.77 -6.08 -28.52
N ALA A 43 -7.56 -5.05 -29.33
CA ALA A 43 -6.74 -5.16 -30.55
C ALA A 43 -5.30 -5.61 -30.23
N LEU A 44 -4.71 -5.14 -29.12
CA LEU A 44 -3.36 -5.52 -28.69
C LEU A 44 -3.30 -6.97 -28.22
N CYS A 45 -4.29 -7.44 -27.48
CA CYS A 45 -4.41 -8.85 -27.07
C CYS A 45 -4.49 -9.76 -28.29
N ASP A 46 -5.32 -9.43 -29.26
CA ASP A 46 -5.44 -10.21 -30.52
C ASP A 46 -4.13 -10.24 -31.31
N ALA A 47 -3.40 -9.12 -31.32
CA ALA A 47 -2.08 -9.09 -31.98
C ALA A 47 -1.11 -10.09 -31.30
N ILE A 48 -1.05 -10.12 -29.97
CA ILE A 48 -0.16 -11.01 -29.22
C ILE A 48 -0.61 -12.47 -29.39
N LEU A 49 -1.90 -12.77 -29.22
CA LEU A 49 -2.47 -14.11 -29.35
C LEU A 49 -2.25 -14.65 -30.76
N GLY A 50 -2.53 -13.82 -31.79
CA GLY A 50 -2.28 -14.17 -33.18
C GLY A 50 -0.80 -14.48 -33.47
N ALA A 51 0.15 -13.68 -32.95
CA ALA A 51 1.59 -13.96 -33.05
C ALA A 51 1.97 -15.32 -32.44
N LEU A 52 1.27 -15.74 -31.38
CA LEU A 52 1.51 -16.99 -30.67
C LEU A 52 0.74 -18.19 -31.24
N CYS A 53 -0.11 -17.97 -32.25
CA CYS A 53 -1.06 -18.97 -32.80
C CYS A 53 -2.02 -19.52 -31.73
N LEU A 54 -2.57 -18.62 -30.92
CA LEU A 54 -3.49 -18.95 -29.82
C LEU A 54 -4.92 -18.47 -30.08
N ALA A 55 -5.32 -18.28 -31.32
CA ALA A 55 -6.61 -17.71 -31.76
C ALA A 55 -6.77 -16.23 -31.37
N ASP A 56 -7.92 -15.81 -30.84
CA ASP A 56 -8.28 -14.45 -30.52
C ASP A 56 -8.74 -14.31 -29.05
N ILE A 57 -9.00 -13.07 -28.64
CA ILE A 57 -9.42 -12.76 -27.27
C ILE A 57 -10.76 -13.42 -26.91
N GLY A 58 -11.70 -13.53 -27.87
CA GLY A 58 -13.01 -14.15 -27.65
C GLY A 58 -12.94 -15.65 -27.36
N ASN A 59 -11.87 -16.34 -27.85
CA ASN A 59 -11.62 -17.74 -27.52
C ASN A 59 -11.10 -17.93 -26.09
N HIS A 60 -10.39 -16.94 -25.54
CA HIS A 60 -9.84 -16.97 -24.19
C HIS A 60 -10.80 -16.40 -23.14
N PHE A 61 -11.63 -15.43 -23.54
CA PHE A 61 -12.56 -14.69 -22.69
C PHE A 61 -13.92 -14.56 -23.40
N PRO A 62 -14.75 -15.63 -23.41
CA PRO A 62 -16.03 -15.62 -24.09
C PRO A 62 -17.01 -14.59 -23.51
N ASP A 63 -17.64 -13.79 -24.37
CA ASP A 63 -18.68 -12.81 -23.99
C ASP A 63 -19.92 -13.44 -23.34
N THR A 64 -20.07 -14.76 -23.44
CA THR A 64 -21.17 -15.53 -22.85
C THR A 64 -20.94 -15.90 -21.39
N ASP A 65 -19.77 -15.61 -20.85
CA ASP A 65 -19.41 -15.91 -19.47
C ASP A 65 -19.53 -14.68 -18.59
N ASP A 66 -20.50 -14.70 -17.68
CA ASP A 66 -20.80 -13.58 -16.77
C ASP A 66 -19.60 -13.18 -15.88
N GLN A 67 -18.60 -14.03 -15.73
CA GLN A 67 -17.38 -13.71 -14.98
C GLN A 67 -16.55 -12.59 -15.62
N TYR A 68 -16.73 -12.34 -16.93
CA TYR A 68 -16.02 -11.27 -17.65
C TYR A 68 -16.87 -10.00 -17.83
N ALA A 69 -18.08 -9.97 -17.30
CA ALA A 69 -18.95 -8.80 -17.37
C ALA A 69 -18.34 -7.61 -16.59
N ASN A 70 -18.12 -6.47 -17.29
CA ASN A 70 -17.49 -5.26 -16.75
C ASN A 70 -16.03 -5.42 -16.26
N ILE A 71 -15.34 -6.46 -16.73
CA ILE A 71 -13.91 -6.63 -16.41
C ILE A 71 -13.05 -5.54 -17.04
N SER A 72 -12.00 -5.11 -16.34
CA SER A 72 -11.00 -4.22 -16.94
C SER A 72 -10.16 -4.96 -17.98
N SER A 73 -10.13 -4.46 -19.21
CA SER A 73 -9.35 -5.05 -20.32
C SER A 73 -7.83 -5.11 -20.03
N ARG A 74 -7.32 -4.30 -19.10
CA ARG A 74 -5.93 -4.41 -18.61
C ARG A 74 -5.63 -5.77 -17.98
N ILE A 75 -6.63 -6.41 -17.35
CA ILE A 75 -6.49 -7.74 -16.77
C ILE A 75 -6.35 -8.77 -17.89
N LEU A 76 -7.15 -8.63 -18.94
CA LEU A 76 -7.07 -9.49 -20.12
C LEU A 76 -5.68 -9.40 -20.78
N LEU A 77 -5.16 -8.16 -20.94
CA LEU A 77 -3.82 -7.94 -21.49
C LEU A 77 -2.74 -8.63 -20.65
N ARG A 78 -2.77 -8.46 -19.33
CA ARG A 78 -1.79 -9.11 -18.43
C ARG A 78 -1.82 -10.62 -18.48
N HIS A 79 -3.03 -11.21 -18.63
CA HIS A 79 -3.16 -12.64 -18.85
C HIS A 79 -2.52 -13.07 -20.19
N VAL A 80 -2.79 -12.35 -21.26
CA VAL A 80 -2.18 -12.59 -22.59
C VAL A 80 -0.66 -12.45 -22.54
N VAL A 81 -0.13 -11.49 -21.79
CA VAL A 81 1.32 -11.34 -21.51
C VAL A 81 1.88 -12.56 -20.78
N SER A 82 1.15 -13.10 -19.81
CA SER A 82 1.57 -14.32 -19.10
C SER A 82 1.64 -15.54 -20.06
N LEU A 83 0.68 -15.65 -20.98
CA LEU A 83 0.71 -16.69 -22.03
C LEU A 83 1.91 -16.51 -22.97
N MET A 84 2.23 -15.27 -23.34
CA MET A 84 3.41 -14.91 -24.15
C MET A 84 4.69 -15.37 -23.46
N GLN A 85 4.86 -15.02 -22.20
CA GLN A 85 6.02 -15.37 -21.39
C GLN A 85 6.13 -16.88 -21.18
N GLY A 86 5.00 -17.54 -20.87
CA GLY A 86 4.92 -19.00 -20.72
C GLY A 86 5.33 -19.78 -21.98
N LYS A 87 5.19 -19.16 -23.17
CA LYS A 87 5.69 -19.71 -24.44
C LYS A 87 7.15 -19.32 -24.76
N GLY A 88 7.83 -18.61 -23.85
CA GLY A 88 9.21 -18.20 -23.99
C GLY A 88 9.40 -17.04 -24.97
N TYR A 89 8.45 -16.10 -25.00
CA TYR A 89 8.53 -14.87 -25.78
C TYR A 89 8.41 -13.64 -24.88
N SER A 90 9.01 -12.55 -25.32
CA SER A 90 8.85 -11.19 -24.78
C SER A 90 8.48 -10.22 -25.89
N LEU A 91 7.96 -9.06 -25.52
CA LEU A 91 7.67 -8.01 -26.48
C LEU A 91 8.99 -7.46 -27.07
N GLY A 92 9.10 -7.41 -28.41
CA GLY A 92 10.12 -6.65 -29.11
C GLY A 92 9.68 -5.20 -29.28
N ASN A 93 8.50 -5.01 -29.89
CA ASN A 93 7.80 -3.72 -29.91
C ASN A 93 6.30 -3.91 -30.21
N ALA A 94 5.51 -2.89 -29.89
CA ALA A 94 4.10 -2.76 -30.27
C ALA A 94 3.85 -1.39 -30.92
N ASP A 95 3.06 -1.37 -31.99
CA ASP A 95 2.61 -0.15 -32.68
C ASP A 95 1.09 -0.17 -32.79
N ILE A 96 0.43 0.75 -32.09
CA ILE A 96 -1.03 0.83 -31.97
C ILE A 96 -1.51 2.09 -32.69
N THR A 97 -2.47 1.95 -33.61
CA THR A 97 -3.10 3.05 -34.34
C THR A 97 -4.57 3.15 -33.95
N VAL A 98 -4.93 4.25 -33.28
CA VAL A 98 -6.30 4.58 -32.91
C VAL A 98 -6.94 5.42 -34.01
N CYS A 99 -8.00 4.93 -34.65
CA CYS A 99 -8.80 5.66 -35.62
C CYS A 99 -10.04 6.27 -34.92
N ALA A 100 -9.99 7.57 -34.64
CA ALA A 100 -11.04 8.28 -33.91
C ALA A 100 -11.29 9.68 -34.46
N GLN A 101 -12.55 10.01 -34.78
CA GLN A 101 -12.96 11.38 -35.17
C GLN A 101 -13.20 12.25 -33.92
N ALA A 102 -13.60 11.65 -32.82
CA ALA A 102 -13.76 12.22 -31.48
C ALA A 102 -13.69 11.08 -30.46
N PRO A 103 -13.27 11.37 -29.19
CA PRO A 103 -12.67 12.60 -28.69
C PRO A 103 -11.28 12.87 -29.28
N LYS A 104 -10.62 13.96 -28.89
CA LYS A 104 -9.21 14.20 -29.22
C LYS A 104 -8.30 13.27 -28.41
N ILE A 105 -7.64 12.34 -29.07
CA ILE A 105 -6.78 11.33 -28.42
C ILE A 105 -5.37 11.86 -28.10
N ALA A 106 -4.87 12.83 -28.91
CA ALA A 106 -3.50 13.32 -28.81
C ALA A 106 -3.02 13.72 -27.39
N PRO A 107 -3.83 14.37 -26.53
CA PRO A 107 -3.39 14.71 -25.17
C PRO A 107 -3.15 13.50 -24.25
N HIS A 108 -3.65 12.32 -24.61
CA HIS A 108 -3.64 11.12 -23.78
C HIS A 108 -2.60 10.08 -24.23
N LEU A 109 -1.92 10.30 -25.37
CA LEU A 109 -1.02 9.31 -26.00
C LEU A 109 0.13 8.88 -25.08
N LEU A 110 0.71 9.81 -24.33
CA LEU A 110 1.81 9.48 -23.41
C LEU A 110 1.32 8.57 -22.28
N ALA A 111 0.22 8.93 -21.63
CA ALA A 111 -0.37 8.13 -20.55
C ALA A 111 -0.81 6.73 -21.03
N MET A 112 -1.31 6.63 -22.27
CA MET A 112 -1.64 5.33 -22.90
C MET A 112 -0.40 4.47 -23.10
N ARG A 113 0.69 5.04 -23.62
CA ARG A 113 1.96 4.33 -23.81
C ARG A 113 2.53 3.83 -22.48
N GLU A 114 2.51 4.67 -21.45
CA GLU A 114 2.97 4.31 -20.10
C GLU A 114 2.13 3.17 -19.52
N CYS A 115 0.81 3.25 -19.63
CA CYS A 115 -0.11 2.23 -19.14
C CYS A 115 0.12 0.88 -19.84
N LEU A 116 0.20 0.88 -21.18
CA LEU A 116 0.43 -0.34 -21.95
C LEU A 116 1.82 -0.92 -21.72
N ALA A 117 2.87 -0.10 -21.67
CA ALA A 117 4.23 -0.54 -21.40
C ALA A 117 4.34 -1.27 -20.05
N GLN A 118 3.64 -0.74 -19.03
CA GLN A 118 3.54 -1.36 -17.72
C GLN A 118 2.89 -2.75 -17.80
N ASP A 119 1.71 -2.87 -18.44
CA ASP A 119 0.98 -4.14 -18.52
C ASP A 119 1.70 -5.17 -19.39
N LEU A 120 2.43 -4.71 -20.41
CA LEU A 120 3.27 -5.53 -21.30
C LEU A 120 4.60 -5.94 -20.66
N GLN A 121 4.96 -5.37 -19.50
CA GLN A 121 6.27 -5.52 -18.85
C GLN A 121 7.43 -5.18 -19.81
N ALA A 122 7.29 -4.07 -20.55
CA ALA A 122 8.19 -3.62 -21.60
C ALA A 122 8.65 -2.17 -21.34
N ASP A 123 9.73 -1.76 -22.01
CA ASP A 123 10.14 -0.36 -22.00
C ASP A 123 9.13 0.49 -22.78
N ILE A 124 8.91 1.73 -22.35
CA ILE A 124 8.02 2.68 -23.04
C ILE A 124 8.45 2.93 -24.50
N GLU A 125 9.74 2.80 -24.81
CA GLU A 125 10.26 2.93 -26.18
C GLU A 125 9.87 1.74 -27.08
N GLN A 126 9.46 0.61 -26.50
CA GLN A 126 8.95 -0.54 -27.23
C GLN A 126 7.44 -0.41 -27.56
N VAL A 127 6.75 0.60 -27.01
CA VAL A 127 5.30 0.78 -27.17
C VAL A 127 5.01 2.12 -27.81
N ASN A 128 4.46 2.10 -29.02
CA ASN A 128 3.98 3.30 -29.70
C ASN A 128 2.46 3.31 -29.77
N VAL A 129 1.86 4.47 -29.48
CA VAL A 129 0.43 4.75 -29.70
C VAL A 129 0.32 6.02 -30.53
N LYS A 130 -0.42 5.95 -31.63
CA LYS A 130 -0.70 7.09 -32.50
C LYS A 130 -2.20 7.14 -32.82
N ALA A 131 -2.70 8.31 -33.10
CA ALA A 131 -4.11 8.51 -33.44
C ALA A 131 -4.26 9.22 -34.79
N THR A 132 -5.29 8.84 -35.52
CA THR A 132 -5.65 9.45 -36.78
C THR A 132 -7.17 9.62 -36.88
N THR A 133 -7.62 10.57 -37.71
CA THR A 133 -9.01 10.68 -38.16
C THR A 133 -9.20 9.85 -39.42
N THR A 134 -10.47 9.64 -39.82
CA THR A 134 -10.79 9.05 -41.13
C THR A 134 -11.31 10.12 -42.10
N GLU A 135 -10.97 11.40 -41.91
CA GLU A 135 -11.38 12.52 -42.74
C GLU A 135 -12.91 12.58 -42.95
N LYS A 136 -13.66 12.27 -41.88
CA LYS A 136 -15.15 12.18 -41.86
C LYS A 136 -15.73 11.02 -42.69
N LEU A 137 -14.92 10.08 -43.14
CA LEU A 137 -15.35 8.90 -43.89
C LEU A 137 -15.68 7.71 -42.96
N GLY A 138 -16.68 6.92 -43.37
CA GLY A 138 -17.07 5.70 -42.69
C GLY A 138 -17.70 5.94 -41.30
N TYR A 139 -17.84 4.88 -40.51
CA TYR A 139 -18.46 4.90 -39.17
C TYR A 139 -17.62 5.71 -38.16
N VAL A 140 -16.29 5.64 -38.23
CA VAL A 140 -15.41 6.48 -37.41
C VAL A 140 -15.61 7.95 -37.73
N GLY A 141 -15.65 8.30 -39.03
CA GLY A 141 -15.84 9.67 -39.49
C GLY A 141 -17.21 10.26 -39.11
N ARG A 142 -18.26 9.43 -39.04
CA ARG A 142 -19.58 9.80 -38.54
C ARG A 142 -19.69 9.79 -37.01
N LYS A 143 -18.61 9.49 -36.30
CA LYS A 143 -18.55 9.41 -34.83
C LYS A 143 -19.47 8.34 -34.24
N GLU A 144 -19.58 7.21 -34.91
CA GLU A 144 -20.38 6.07 -34.43
C GLU A 144 -19.57 5.16 -33.47
N GLY A 145 -18.24 5.25 -33.50
CA GLY A 145 -17.34 4.46 -32.67
C GLY A 145 -15.86 4.75 -32.96
N ILE A 146 -15.00 3.93 -32.36
CA ILE A 146 -13.53 3.93 -32.52
C ILE A 146 -13.10 2.57 -33.06
N SER A 147 -12.13 2.55 -33.99
CA SER A 147 -11.43 1.33 -34.37
C SER A 147 -9.95 1.45 -34.09
N VAL A 148 -9.32 0.31 -33.76
CA VAL A 148 -7.90 0.23 -33.42
C VAL A 148 -7.25 -0.90 -34.19
N HIS A 149 -6.06 -0.62 -34.70
CA HIS A 149 -5.13 -1.61 -35.23
C HIS A 149 -3.91 -1.70 -34.33
N ALA A 150 -3.51 -2.91 -33.96
CA ALA A 150 -2.30 -3.18 -33.21
C ALA A 150 -1.39 -4.12 -33.99
N VAL A 151 -0.09 -3.84 -34.01
CA VAL A 151 0.94 -4.73 -34.56
C VAL A 151 1.97 -4.97 -33.46
N VAL A 152 2.35 -6.23 -33.25
CA VAL A 152 3.37 -6.62 -32.29
C VAL A 152 4.48 -7.42 -32.94
N LEU A 153 5.70 -7.21 -32.47
CA LEU A 153 6.85 -8.07 -32.72
C LEU A 153 7.21 -8.78 -31.42
N LEU A 154 7.14 -10.11 -31.41
CA LEU A 154 7.57 -10.92 -30.28
C LEU A 154 8.95 -11.51 -30.53
N ILE A 155 9.81 -11.48 -29.53
CA ILE A 155 11.18 -12.00 -29.57
C ILE A 155 11.24 -13.20 -28.63
N LYS A 156 11.88 -14.28 -29.11
CA LYS A 156 12.10 -15.46 -28.28
C LYS A 156 13.11 -15.13 -27.19
N THR A 157 12.73 -15.31 -25.94
CA THR A 157 13.64 -15.19 -24.81
C THR A 157 14.59 -16.38 -24.81
N GLU A 158 15.90 -16.11 -24.90
CA GLU A 158 16.89 -17.16 -24.67
C GLU A 158 16.84 -17.57 -23.19
N PRO A 159 16.92 -18.86 -22.84
CA PRO A 159 17.06 -19.25 -21.45
C PRO A 159 18.33 -18.63 -20.88
N ASN A 160 18.20 -17.93 -19.79
CA ASN A 160 19.25 -17.17 -19.09
C ASN A 160 20.50 -18.02 -18.89
N ARG A 161 21.51 -17.86 -19.75
CA ARG A 161 22.84 -18.40 -19.52
C ARG A 161 23.51 -17.49 -18.50
N ASN A 162 23.62 -18.00 -17.29
CA ASN A 162 24.39 -17.40 -16.22
C ASN A 162 25.69 -16.76 -16.72
N LEU A 163 25.85 -15.49 -16.43
CA LEU A 163 27.14 -14.81 -16.42
C LEU A 163 27.99 -15.43 -15.30
N ASN A 164 28.82 -16.39 -15.65
CA ASN A 164 30.01 -16.69 -14.86
C ASN A 164 31.15 -17.24 -15.76
N SER A 165 32.20 -16.46 -15.73
CA SER A 165 33.61 -16.81 -15.96
C SER A 165 34.09 -17.22 -17.36
N VAL A 166 34.93 -16.35 -17.84
CA VAL A 166 36.03 -16.57 -18.77
C VAL A 166 36.93 -17.74 -18.36
N ALA A 167 37.10 -18.73 -19.22
CA ALA A 167 38.35 -19.45 -19.51
C ALA A 167 38.15 -20.40 -20.71
N GLU A 168 39.07 -20.33 -21.65
CA GLU A 168 39.08 -21.05 -22.92
C GLU A 168 39.49 -22.53 -22.82
N PRO A 169 39.51 -23.29 -23.94
CA PRO A 169 39.07 -24.68 -24.00
C PRO A 169 40.20 -25.70 -24.13
N ILE A 170 39.99 -26.92 -23.71
CA ILE A 170 40.75 -28.11 -24.15
C ILE A 170 39.83 -29.25 -24.55
N LYS A 171 40.20 -29.85 -25.69
CA LYS A 171 39.52 -30.84 -26.49
C LYS A 171 39.44 -32.24 -25.90
N GLN A 172 38.40 -32.96 -26.34
CA GLN A 172 38.27 -34.39 -26.69
C GLN A 172 38.54 -35.46 -25.58
N ASP A 173 37.60 -36.36 -25.33
CA ASP A 173 37.38 -37.63 -26.07
C ASP A 173 36.19 -38.41 -25.46
N GLU A 174 35.52 -39.13 -26.40
CA GLU A 174 34.43 -40.06 -26.12
C GLU A 174 34.87 -41.31 -25.35
N LYS A 175 34.05 -41.87 -24.46
CA LYS A 175 33.67 -43.31 -24.43
C LYS A 175 32.72 -43.72 -23.28
N LYS A 176 31.57 -44.24 -23.74
CA LYS A 176 30.78 -45.39 -23.22
C LYS A 176 30.49 -45.59 -21.72
N VAL A 177 29.14 -45.66 -21.49
CA VAL A 177 28.39 -46.23 -20.37
C VAL A 177 28.81 -47.66 -20.01
N PRO A 178 28.71 -48.12 -18.72
CA PRO A 178 27.52 -48.85 -18.33
C PRO A 178 26.99 -48.57 -16.89
N LYS A 179 25.70 -48.97 -16.73
CA LYS A 179 24.89 -48.92 -15.52
C LYS A 179 25.42 -49.86 -14.40
N SER A 180 25.30 -49.45 -13.14
CA SER A 180 24.66 -50.25 -12.07
C SER A 180 24.75 -49.57 -10.70
N ALA A 181 23.65 -49.54 -10.02
CA ALA A 181 23.33 -49.45 -8.59
C ALA A 181 24.45 -49.38 -7.54
N VAL A 182 24.24 -48.53 -6.54
CA VAL A 182 24.10 -48.89 -5.12
C VAL A 182 23.91 -47.63 -4.28
N GLN A 183 22.98 -47.68 -3.35
CA GLN A 183 22.70 -46.73 -2.28
C GLN A 183 23.94 -46.49 -1.38
N SER A 184 24.18 -45.26 -0.96
CA SER A 184 24.77 -44.99 0.34
C SER A 184 24.55 -43.52 0.78
N GLU A 185 24.20 -43.38 2.01
CA GLU A 185 23.95 -42.17 2.79
C GLU A 185 25.05 -41.10 2.67
N LEU A 186 24.65 -39.83 2.52
CA LEU A 186 25.56 -38.70 2.67
C LEU A 186 25.00 -37.73 3.71
N LYS A 187 25.74 -37.67 4.83
CA LYS A 187 25.62 -36.70 5.91
C LYS A 187 25.90 -35.29 5.40
N ALA A 188 25.12 -34.33 5.89
CA ALA A 188 25.32 -32.89 5.66
C ALA A 188 26.65 -32.40 6.28
N PRO A 189 27.38 -31.49 5.63
CA PRO A 189 28.55 -30.85 6.25
C PRO A 189 28.12 -29.69 7.16
N LYS A 190 28.82 -29.62 8.32
CA LYS A 190 28.68 -28.56 9.32
C LYS A 190 29.27 -27.24 8.79
N PRO A 191 28.72 -26.06 9.16
CA PRO A 191 29.30 -24.77 8.79
C PRO A 191 30.58 -24.49 9.59
N VAL A 192 31.62 -24.06 8.90
CA VAL A 192 32.86 -23.56 9.45
C VAL A 192 32.66 -22.11 9.90
N VAL A 193 32.85 -21.88 11.19
CA VAL A 193 32.88 -20.54 11.78
C VAL A 193 34.30 -19.99 11.58
N GLN A 194 34.47 -18.96 10.78
CA GLN A 194 35.63 -18.10 10.81
C GLN A 194 35.33 -16.86 11.64
N SER A 195 36.07 -16.71 12.72
CA SER A 195 36.06 -15.55 13.59
C SER A 195 37.01 -14.48 13.03
N ASP A 196 36.44 -13.36 12.56
CA ASP A 196 37.20 -12.11 12.47
C ASP A 196 36.54 -11.08 13.37
N LYS A 197 37.26 -10.72 14.42
CA LYS A 197 36.88 -9.63 15.33
C LYS A 197 37.26 -8.30 14.70
N THR A 198 36.29 -7.61 14.14
CA THR A 198 36.35 -6.17 13.99
C THR A 198 35.24 -5.56 14.85
N VAL A 199 35.69 -4.68 15.75
CA VAL A 199 34.83 -3.95 16.69
C VAL A 199 33.90 -3.05 15.88
N ALA A 200 32.61 -3.40 15.82
CA ALA A 200 31.54 -2.57 15.28
C ALA A 200 30.81 -1.93 16.46
N GLU A 201 30.61 -0.63 16.37
CA GLU A 201 29.82 0.16 17.33
C GLU A 201 28.38 -0.33 17.43
N PRO A 202 27.74 -0.28 18.61
CA PRO A 202 26.39 -0.82 18.81
C PRO A 202 25.34 0.24 18.45
N SER A 203 24.80 0.17 17.23
CA SER A 203 23.48 0.73 16.92
C SER A 203 22.61 -0.34 16.26
N GLN A 204 22.27 -1.37 17.01
CA GLN A 204 21.23 -2.29 16.56
C GLN A 204 19.89 -1.81 17.09
N SER A 205 19.06 -1.28 16.22
CA SER A 205 17.62 -1.17 16.46
C SER A 205 17.12 -2.59 16.79
N PRO A 206 16.32 -2.78 17.86
CA PRO A 206 15.78 -4.09 18.22
C PRO A 206 14.71 -4.58 17.22
N LEU A 207 14.40 -3.80 16.19
CA LEU A 207 13.48 -4.18 15.13
C LEU A 207 14.26 -4.71 13.94
N PRO A 208 13.85 -5.87 13.38
CA PRO A 208 14.41 -6.36 12.13
C PRO A 208 14.06 -5.38 10.98
N GLU A 209 14.98 -5.24 10.04
CA GLU A 209 14.67 -4.57 8.78
C GLU A 209 13.73 -5.49 7.97
N PHE A 210 12.54 -4.98 7.62
CA PHE A 210 11.57 -5.74 6.83
C PHE A 210 11.86 -5.59 5.35
N SER A 211 11.61 -6.65 4.58
CA SER A 211 11.88 -6.72 3.15
C SER A 211 11.04 -5.70 2.36
N TYR A 212 11.61 -5.15 1.28
CA TYR A 212 10.93 -4.27 0.34
C TYR A 212 10.30 -5.10 -0.77
N LEU A 213 9.04 -4.81 -1.11
CA LEU A 213 8.34 -5.55 -2.18
C LEU A 213 8.95 -5.25 -3.55
N TYR A 214 9.32 -3.99 -3.78
CA TYR A 214 9.88 -3.52 -5.06
C TYR A 214 11.38 -3.23 -4.97
N GLY A 215 12.07 -3.82 -4.00
CA GLY A 215 13.46 -3.52 -3.70
C GLY A 215 13.64 -2.16 -3.02
N LYS A 216 14.83 -1.91 -2.45
CA LYS A 216 15.12 -0.64 -1.77
C LYS A 216 15.10 0.53 -2.76
N PRO A 217 14.39 1.64 -2.46
CA PRO A 217 14.39 2.84 -3.31
C PRO A 217 15.78 3.44 -3.46
N LYS A 218 16.07 3.97 -4.66
CA LYS A 218 17.28 4.77 -4.92
C LYS A 218 17.04 6.26 -4.69
N SER A 219 15.80 6.71 -4.89
CA SER A 219 15.41 8.08 -4.60
C SER A 219 15.62 8.40 -3.13
N THR A 220 16.16 9.57 -2.82
CA THR A 220 16.32 10.07 -1.45
C THR A 220 15.60 11.41 -1.29
N GLY A 221 15.24 11.78 -0.05
CA GLY A 221 14.59 13.06 0.23
C GLY A 221 14.26 13.28 1.69
N LEU A 222 13.64 14.40 1.99
CA LEU A 222 13.26 14.80 3.33
C LEU A 222 11.74 14.69 3.53
N LEU A 223 11.33 13.99 4.58
CA LEU A 223 9.95 13.92 5.04
C LEU A 223 9.76 14.84 6.26
N ARG A 224 8.63 15.59 6.31
CA ARG A 224 8.26 16.45 7.45
C ARG A 224 9.28 17.54 7.79
N ARG A 225 9.88 18.18 6.79
CA ARG A 225 10.75 19.35 7.00
C ARG A 225 9.96 20.49 7.65
N HIS A 226 8.70 20.65 7.24
CA HIS A 226 7.71 21.55 7.84
C HIS A 226 6.47 20.74 8.25
N ARG A 227 5.71 21.23 9.24
CA ARG A 227 4.46 20.57 9.66
C ARG A 227 3.43 20.53 8.53
N SER A 228 3.43 21.53 7.64
CA SER A 228 2.60 21.58 6.45
C SER A 228 2.96 20.56 5.38
N ASP A 229 4.13 19.92 5.45
CA ASP A 229 4.54 18.89 4.51
C ASP A 229 3.85 17.54 4.78
N PHE A 230 3.14 17.42 5.90
CA PHE A 230 2.41 16.20 6.23
C PHE A 230 0.99 16.56 6.68
N LYS A 231 0.03 16.45 5.76
CA LYS A 231 -1.37 16.74 6.02
C LYS A 231 -2.19 15.47 6.06
N VAL A 232 -3.12 15.39 7.02
CA VAL A 232 -4.00 14.23 7.22
C VAL A 232 -5.43 14.71 7.39
N PHE A 233 -6.33 14.22 6.56
CA PHE A 233 -7.75 14.57 6.56
C PHE A 233 -8.56 13.33 6.92
N GLU A 234 -9.14 13.32 8.13
CA GLU A 234 -9.97 12.21 8.60
C GLU A 234 -11.31 12.17 7.86
N GLN A 235 -11.69 11.01 7.36
CA GLN A 235 -12.99 10.78 6.74
C GLN A 235 -13.83 9.86 7.62
N ILE A 236 -15.05 10.30 7.92
CA ILE A 236 -16.05 9.51 8.65
C ILE A 236 -17.12 9.01 7.67
N PRO A 237 -17.71 7.80 7.90
CA PRO A 237 -18.64 7.14 6.96
C PRO A 237 -20.05 7.76 6.93
N PHE A 238 -20.25 8.90 7.53
CA PHE A 238 -21.56 9.55 7.62
C PHE A 238 -21.42 11.06 7.83
N GLU A 239 -22.45 11.80 7.49
CA GLU A 239 -22.55 13.20 7.87
C GLU A 239 -23.33 13.35 9.19
N PRO A 240 -22.91 14.25 10.10
CA PRO A 240 -23.67 14.57 11.29
C PRO A 240 -25.09 15.04 10.96
N CYS A 241 -26.12 14.42 11.56
CA CYS A 241 -27.52 14.58 11.15
C CYS A 241 -28.16 15.94 11.53
N GLY A 242 -27.52 16.72 12.39
CA GLY A 242 -28.02 18.02 12.84
C GLY A 242 -28.79 18.00 14.16
N GLU A 243 -29.10 16.82 14.70
CA GLU A 243 -29.84 16.62 15.94
C GLU A 243 -29.18 15.57 16.85
N GLY A 244 -29.58 15.49 18.11
CA GLY A 244 -29.07 14.54 19.08
C GLY A 244 -28.21 15.17 20.17
N GLU A 245 -27.63 14.32 21.03
CA GLU A 245 -26.95 14.73 22.25
C GLU A 245 -25.41 14.84 22.09
N HIS A 246 -24.86 14.48 20.93
CA HIS A 246 -23.45 14.59 20.64
C HIS A 246 -23.20 15.77 19.70
N LEU A 247 -22.35 16.71 20.11
CA LEU A 247 -21.87 17.77 19.24
C LEU A 247 -20.58 17.27 18.56
N PHE A 248 -20.63 17.06 17.25
CA PHE A 248 -19.48 16.73 16.44
C PHE A 248 -18.82 18.03 15.98
N ILE A 249 -17.52 18.11 16.22
CA ILE A 249 -16.69 19.29 15.91
C ILE A 249 -15.58 18.84 14.98
N HIS A 250 -15.55 19.39 13.77
CA HIS A 250 -14.48 19.18 12.80
C HIS A 250 -13.39 20.20 13.05
N ILE A 251 -12.19 19.74 13.31
CA ILE A 251 -11.07 20.56 13.80
C ILE A 251 -9.85 20.34 12.91
N ARG A 252 -9.23 21.43 12.47
CA ARG A 252 -7.85 21.42 11.96
C ARG A 252 -6.90 21.75 13.11
N LYS A 253 -5.90 20.90 13.32
CA LYS A 253 -4.87 21.12 14.31
C LYS A 253 -3.47 21.11 13.70
N THR A 254 -2.60 22.01 14.16
CA THR A 254 -1.20 22.13 13.75
C THR A 254 -0.32 22.07 15.00
N GLY A 255 0.50 21.02 15.11
CA GLY A 255 1.41 20.85 16.25
C GLY A 255 0.75 20.47 17.57
N ALA A 256 -0.57 20.31 17.62
CA ALA A 256 -1.32 19.96 18.82
C ALA A 256 -1.57 18.45 18.92
N ASN A 257 -1.57 17.92 20.15
CA ASN A 257 -1.85 16.50 20.41
C ASN A 257 -3.37 16.28 20.51
N THR A 258 -3.91 15.18 19.94
CA THR A 258 -5.33 14.83 20.00
C THR A 258 -5.87 14.80 21.44
N ALA A 259 -5.14 14.21 22.39
CA ALA A 259 -5.56 14.14 23.78
C ALA A 259 -5.59 15.53 24.45
N PHE A 260 -4.67 16.42 24.09
CA PHE A 260 -4.65 17.81 24.56
C PHE A 260 -5.90 18.55 24.08
N VAL A 261 -6.23 18.45 22.78
CA VAL A 261 -7.43 19.09 22.21
C VAL A 261 -8.70 18.55 22.90
N ALA A 262 -8.80 17.23 23.10
CA ALA A 262 -9.94 16.63 23.80
C ALA A 262 -10.09 17.17 25.23
N LYS A 263 -8.98 17.37 25.95
CA LYS A 263 -8.99 17.96 27.30
C LYS A 263 -9.45 19.42 27.27
N GLN A 264 -8.97 20.22 26.31
CA GLN A 264 -9.37 21.64 26.17
C GLN A 264 -10.88 21.74 25.84
N LEU A 265 -11.39 20.90 24.93
CA LEU A 265 -12.83 20.83 24.64
C LEU A 265 -13.64 20.44 25.88
N ALA A 266 -13.18 19.46 26.67
CA ALA A 266 -13.85 19.06 27.90
C ALA A 266 -13.94 20.23 28.91
N GLN A 267 -12.88 21.02 29.02
CA GLN A 267 -12.85 22.23 29.87
C GLN A 267 -13.83 23.30 29.36
N TYR A 268 -13.82 23.60 28.05
CA TYR A 268 -14.70 24.59 27.44
C TYR A 268 -16.19 24.24 27.67
N PHE A 269 -16.58 22.98 27.43
CA PHE A 269 -17.94 22.51 27.64
C PHE A 269 -18.28 22.19 29.10
N SER A 270 -17.34 22.35 30.03
CA SER A 270 -17.49 21.99 31.44
C SER A 270 -17.96 20.55 31.66
N VAL A 271 -17.46 19.61 30.85
CA VAL A 271 -17.77 18.19 30.93
C VAL A 271 -16.55 17.35 31.33
N LYS A 272 -16.78 16.11 31.79
CA LYS A 272 -15.68 15.17 32.04
C LYS A 272 -14.98 14.80 30.74
N GLU A 273 -13.65 14.66 30.76
CA GLU A 273 -12.84 14.30 29.58
C GLU A 273 -13.34 13.00 28.92
N SER A 274 -13.92 12.06 29.68
CA SER A 274 -14.51 10.82 29.16
C SER A 274 -15.74 11.04 28.27
N LEU A 275 -16.35 12.22 28.30
CA LEU A 275 -17.48 12.62 27.46
C LEU A 275 -17.03 13.24 26.12
N VAL A 276 -15.74 13.48 25.96
CA VAL A 276 -15.13 13.87 24.67
C VAL A 276 -14.57 12.63 24.01
N SER A 277 -14.97 12.37 22.77
CA SER A 277 -14.58 11.20 22.00
C SER A 277 -13.94 11.61 20.66
N TYR A 278 -13.13 10.72 20.09
CA TYR A 278 -12.50 10.86 18.77
C TYR A 278 -12.28 9.48 18.17
N ALA A 279 -12.20 9.39 16.83
CA ALA A 279 -12.08 8.10 16.14
C ALA A 279 -10.68 7.49 16.22
N GLY A 280 -9.63 8.33 16.33
CA GLY A 280 -8.25 7.86 16.41
C GLY A 280 -7.28 8.95 16.88
N LEU A 281 -6.04 8.59 17.11
CA LEU A 281 -4.96 9.55 17.38
C LEU A 281 -4.38 10.05 16.07
N LYS A 282 -4.06 11.35 16.00
CA LYS A 282 -3.38 11.98 14.86
C LYS A 282 -2.01 12.51 15.27
N ASP A 283 -1.08 12.49 14.33
CA ASP A 283 0.28 12.95 14.54
C ASP A 283 0.33 14.41 15.04
N ARG A 284 1.30 14.70 15.89
CA ARG A 284 1.57 16.05 16.38
C ARG A 284 2.39 16.87 15.37
N PHE A 285 3.33 16.24 14.66
CA PHE A 285 4.19 16.89 13.67
C PHE A 285 3.57 16.96 12.28
N ALA A 286 2.28 17.31 12.24
CA ALA A 286 1.48 17.36 11.04
C ALA A 286 0.42 18.46 11.13
N VAL A 287 -0.18 18.80 10.01
CA VAL A 287 -1.47 19.49 9.94
C VAL A 287 -2.52 18.41 9.78
N THR A 288 -3.46 18.30 10.72
CA THR A 288 -4.45 17.22 10.67
C THR A 288 -5.86 17.75 10.89
N GLU A 289 -6.79 17.28 10.06
CA GLU A 289 -8.21 17.48 10.27
C GLU A 289 -8.81 16.24 10.92
N GLN A 290 -9.61 16.45 11.94
CA GLN A 290 -10.12 15.38 12.79
C GLN A 290 -11.48 15.74 13.38
N TRP A 291 -12.32 14.73 13.56
CA TRP A 291 -13.60 14.86 14.26
C TRP A 291 -13.47 14.58 15.75
N PHE A 292 -14.09 15.43 16.56
CA PHE A 292 -14.32 15.22 17.99
C PHE A 292 -15.81 15.21 18.26
N GLY A 293 -16.27 14.29 19.10
CA GLY A 293 -17.66 14.21 19.56
C GLY A 293 -17.73 14.57 21.04
N VAL A 294 -18.47 15.60 21.42
CA VAL A 294 -18.70 16.01 22.80
C VAL A 294 -20.13 15.64 23.19
N HIS A 295 -20.31 14.87 24.25
CA HIS A 295 -21.65 14.55 24.76
C HIS A 295 -22.18 15.72 25.58
N VAL A 296 -23.15 16.43 25.03
CA VAL A 296 -23.81 17.62 25.60
C VAL A 296 -25.34 17.45 25.48
N PRO A 297 -25.97 16.81 26.45
CA PRO A 297 -27.42 16.58 26.47
C PRO A 297 -28.21 17.90 26.39
N GLY A 298 -29.42 17.80 25.87
CA GLY A 298 -30.32 18.95 25.73
C GLY A 298 -30.27 19.59 24.34
N LYS A 299 -31.10 20.64 24.17
CA LYS A 299 -31.26 21.35 22.88
C LYS A 299 -30.46 22.67 22.81
N GLN A 300 -29.55 22.93 23.77
CA GLN A 300 -28.76 24.15 23.77
C GLN A 300 -28.01 24.34 22.49
N HIS A 301 -28.08 25.51 21.91
CA HIS A 301 -27.26 25.92 20.80
C HIS A 301 -25.89 26.34 21.34
N TYR A 302 -24.81 25.90 20.71
CA TYR A 302 -23.46 26.30 21.03
C TYR A 302 -22.91 27.15 19.89
N ASP A 303 -22.37 28.31 20.23
CA ASP A 303 -21.51 29.09 19.35
C ASP A 303 -20.06 28.80 19.74
N LEU A 304 -19.27 28.33 18.79
CA LEU A 304 -17.88 27.95 19.01
C LEU A 304 -16.90 29.00 18.48
N SER A 305 -17.38 30.18 18.10
CA SER A 305 -16.54 31.28 17.58
C SER A 305 -15.52 31.77 18.63
N ASP A 306 -15.85 31.65 19.92
CA ASP A 306 -15.01 32.07 21.04
C ASP A 306 -14.01 31.00 21.52
N VAL A 307 -14.02 29.82 20.90
CA VAL A 307 -13.09 28.73 21.25
C VAL A 307 -11.70 29.07 20.74
N ASN A 308 -10.82 29.43 21.65
CA ASN A 308 -9.43 29.74 21.35
C ASN A 308 -8.52 28.68 21.99
N ILE A 309 -8.03 27.73 21.19
CA ILE A 309 -7.05 26.71 21.58
C ILE A 309 -5.83 26.84 20.68
N GLU A 310 -4.64 26.99 21.27
CA GLU A 310 -3.40 27.15 20.53
C GLU A 310 -3.18 26.03 19.50
N GLY A 311 -2.96 26.41 18.25
CA GLY A 311 -2.74 25.48 17.14
C GLY A 311 -3.98 24.71 16.69
N VAL A 312 -5.19 25.19 17.03
CA VAL A 312 -6.46 24.56 16.70
C VAL A 312 -7.39 25.56 16.02
N GLU A 313 -7.97 25.14 14.90
CA GLU A 313 -9.00 25.85 14.14
C GLU A 313 -10.25 24.99 14.08
N ILE A 314 -11.42 25.55 14.42
CA ILE A 314 -12.71 24.87 14.26
C ILE A 314 -13.20 25.13 12.84
N LEU A 315 -13.34 24.06 12.05
CA LEU A 315 -13.79 24.13 10.65
C LEU A 315 -15.32 24.12 10.55
N SER A 316 -15.95 23.26 11.33
CA SER A 316 -17.40 23.13 11.38
C SER A 316 -17.84 22.38 12.63
N TYR A 317 -19.12 22.47 12.98
CA TYR A 317 -19.71 21.67 14.05
C TYR A 317 -21.20 21.43 13.77
N LYS A 318 -21.66 20.24 14.18
CA LYS A 318 -23.05 19.83 13.97
C LYS A 318 -23.45 18.75 14.98
N ARG A 319 -24.71 18.75 15.43
CA ARG A 319 -25.19 17.69 16.33
C ARG A 319 -25.34 16.35 15.61
N HIS A 320 -25.21 15.27 16.39
CA HIS A 320 -25.40 13.90 15.91
C HIS A 320 -26.04 13.03 17.00
N ASN A 321 -26.81 12.03 16.57
CA ASN A 321 -27.58 11.15 17.48
C ASN A 321 -26.77 9.99 18.06
N LYS A 322 -25.52 9.75 17.60
CA LYS A 322 -24.65 8.67 18.07
C LYS A 322 -23.30 9.22 18.50
N LYS A 323 -22.68 8.52 19.47
CA LYS A 323 -21.31 8.82 19.93
C LYS A 323 -20.29 8.44 18.85
N LEU A 324 -19.32 9.31 18.59
CA LEU A 324 -18.15 8.96 17.80
C LEU A 324 -17.33 7.88 18.51
N ARG A 325 -17.12 6.74 17.87
CA ARG A 325 -16.41 5.60 18.46
C ARG A 325 -14.96 5.56 17.97
N ILE A 326 -14.07 5.01 18.77
CA ILE A 326 -12.71 4.69 18.33
C ILE A 326 -12.80 3.71 17.16
N GLY A 327 -12.06 4.00 16.07
CA GLY A 327 -12.12 3.26 14.83
C GLY A 327 -13.33 3.57 13.93
N GLY A 328 -14.21 4.51 14.34
CA GLY A 328 -15.40 4.90 13.58
C GLY A 328 -15.09 5.90 12.46
N LEU A 329 -14.08 5.61 11.65
CA LEU A 329 -13.70 6.37 10.47
C LEU A 329 -13.53 5.41 9.29
N ASP A 330 -13.79 5.88 8.07
CA ASP A 330 -13.50 5.14 6.83
C ASP A 330 -12.00 5.05 6.61
N GLY A 331 -11.31 6.16 6.81
CA GLY A 331 -9.90 6.25 6.59
C GLY A 331 -9.38 7.67 6.71
N ASN A 332 -8.23 7.89 6.10
CA ASN A 332 -7.59 9.19 6.06
C ASN A 332 -7.10 9.47 4.65
N ARG A 333 -7.36 10.67 4.16
CA ARG A 333 -6.68 11.22 3.01
C ARG A 333 -5.39 11.86 3.49
N PHE A 334 -4.32 11.60 2.79
CA PHE A 334 -3.00 12.17 3.03
C PHE A 334 -2.62 13.13 1.91
N GLU A 335 -1.91 14.18 2.26
CA GLU A 335 -1.17 15.04 1.34
C GLU A 335 0.24 15.19 1.93
N ILE A 336 1.23 14.60 1.28
CA ILE A 336 2.59 14.50 1.78
C ILE A 336 3.53 15.17 0.79
N THR A 337 4.27 16.20 1.26
CA THR A 337 5.29 16.89 0.48
C THR A 337 6.66 16.39 0.88
N LEU A 338 7.36 15.81 -0.07
CA LEU A 338 8.77 15.42 0.02
C LEU A 338 9.62 16.55 -0.53
N ARG A 339 10.77 16.84 0.10
CA ARG A 339 11.68 17.91 -0.31
C ARG A 339 13.08 17.38 -0.52
N ASP A 340 13.88 18.15 -1.27
CA ASP A 340 15.25 17.78 -1.64
C ASP A 340 15.28 16.37 -2.26
N VAL A 341 14.32 16.09 -3.14
CA VAL A 341 14.13 14.75 -3.76
C VAL A 341 15.15 14.55 -4.86
N THR A 342 15.88 13.44 -4.78
CA THR A 342 16.78 12.98 -5.84
C THR A 342 16.13 11.87 -6.65
N GLU A 343 16.65 11.58 -7.85
CA GLU A 343 16.14 10.49 -8.71
C GLU A 343 14.61 10.52 -8.90
N ILE A 344 14.08 11.69 -9.27
CA ILE A 344 12.63 11.96 -9.37
C ILE A 344 11.93 11.00 -10.31
N ASP A 345 12.55 10.67 -11.45
CA ASP A 345 11.97 9.72 -12.42
C ASP A 345 11.80 8.31 -11.82
N GLU A 346 12.73 7.89 -10.96
CA GLU A 346 12.58 6.62 -10.24
C GLU A 346 11.40 6.69 -9.25
N LEU A 347 11.27 7.80 -8.51
CA LEU A 347 10.15 7.99 -7.59
C LEU A 347 8.81 7.97 -8.33
N ILE A 348 8.71 8.62 -9.50
CA ILE A 348 7.50 8.61 -10.33
C ILE A 348 7.19 7.18 -10.80
N ARG A 349 8.18 6.44 -11.31
CA ARG A 349 7.98 5.03 -11.70
C ARG A 349 7.48 4.18 -10.52
N ARG A 350 8.11 4.32 -9.34
CA ARG A 350 7.67 3.61 -8.13
C ARG A 350 6.27 4.02 -7.70
N TRP A 351 5.94 5.30 -7.80
CA TRP A 351 4.59 5.79 -7.51
C TRP A 351 3.54 5.07 -8.36
N HIS A 352 3.77 4.95 -9.66
CA HIS A 352 2.87 4.20 -10.54
C HIS A 352 2.76 2.72 -10.16
N VAL A 353 3.87 2.07 -9.82
CA VAL A 353 3.85 0.68 -9.35
C VAL A 353 3.04 0.55 -8.05
N VAL A 354 3.32 1.41 -7.08
CA VAL A 354 2.68 1.39 -5.76
C VAL A 354 1.18 1.68 -5.84
N THR A 355 0.76 2.61 -6.70
CA THR A 355 -0.65 2.96 -6.88
C THR A 355 -1.46 1.87 -7.57
N ASN A 356 -0.85 1.11 -8.47
CA ASN A 356 -1.52 0.04 -9.20
C ASN A 356 -1.50 -1.31 -8.44
N PHE A 357 -0.39 -1.63 -7.77
CA PHE A 357 -0.19 -2.95 -7.16
C PHE A 357 -0.18 -2.93 -5.63
N GLY A 358 -0.27 -1.74 -5.02
CA GLY A 358 -0.24 -1.60 -3.57
C GLY A 358 1.15 -1.84 -2.97
N VAL A 359 1.20 -1.93 -1.65
CA VAL A 359 2.43 -2.15 -0.87
C VAL A 359 2.20 -3.19 0.22
N PRO A 360 3.27 -3.72 0.86
CA PRO A 360 3.12 -4.54 2.05
C PRO A 360 2.38 -3.78 3.16
N ASN A 361 1.35 -4.38 3.75
CA ASN A 361 0.53 -3.77 4.79
C ASN A 361 1.19 -3.82 6.17
N TYR A 362 2.46 -3.48 6.23
CA TYR A 362 3.23 -3.45 7.46
C TYR A 362 2.65 -2.49 8.50
N PHE A 363 2.79 -2.84 9.76
CA PHE A 363 2.66 -1.85 10.82
C PHE A 363 3.91 -0.97 10.84
N GLY A 364 3.71 0.34 10.77
CA GLY A 364 4.81 1.30 10.76
C GLY A 364 5.62 1.33 12.07
N GLU A 365 6.84 1.87 12.02
CA GLU A 365 7.80 1.92 13.13
C GLU A 365 7.21 2.56 14.40
N GLN A 366 6.34 3.56 14.25
CA GLN A 366 5.66 4.22 15.37
C GLN A 366 4.90 3.23 16.28
N ARG A 367 4.43 2.09 15.73
CA ARG A 367 3.77 1.02 16.49
C ARG A 367 4.69 0.41 17.53
N PHE A 368 5.96 0.33 17.21
CA PHE A 368 6.97 -0.35 18.03
C PHE A 368 7.62 0.58 19.07
N GLY A 369 7.32 1.89 19.01
CA GLY A 369 7.87 2.92 19.89
C GLY A 369 9.31 3.30 19.54
N ILE A 370 9.86 4.27 20.24
CA ILE A 370 11.22 4.75 20.02
C ILE A 370 12.19 3.56 20.18
N ASN A 371 12.98 3.29 19.15
CA ASN A 371 13.94 2.19 19.08
C ASN A 371 13.34 0.82 19.45
N GLY A 372 12.08 0.56 19.09
CA GLY A 372 11.43 -0.72 19.39
C GLY A 372 11.05 -0.94 20.86
N GLY A 373 11.13 0.09 21.69
CA GLY A 373 10.96 -0.02 23.15
C GLY A 373 9.61 -0.59 23.62
N ASN A 374 8.57 -0.62 22.76
CA ASN A 374 7.31 -1.29 23.07
C ASN A 374 7.46 -2.83 23.01
N ILE A 375 8.37 -3.35 22.20
CA ILE A 375 8.67 -4.78 22.09
C ILE A 375 9.35 -5.27 23.37
N GLU A 376 10.37 -4.56 23.87
CA GLU A 376 11.04 -4.89 25.13
C GLU A 376 10.07 -4.89 26.32
N LYS A 377 9.18 -3.88 26.37
CA LYS A 377 8.14 -3.79 27.40
C LYS A 377 7.08 -4.88 27.27
N ALA A 378 6.79 -5.37 26.06
CA ALA A 378 5.93 -6.53 25.86
C ALA A 378 6.58 -7.81 26.40
N LEU A 379 7.88 -8.03 26.14
CA LEU A 379 8.64 -9.15 26.72
C LEU A 379 8.66 -9.09 28.25
N GLY A 380 8.89 -7.90 28.82
CA GLY A 380 8.79 -7.69 30.27
C GLY A 380 7.40 -8.03 30.82
N LEU A 381 6.34 -7.65 30.10
CA LEU A 381 4.97 -7.98 30.48
C LEU A 381 4.71 -9.50 30.46
N PHE A 382 5.21 -10.21 29.46
CA PHE A 382 5.10 -11.67 29.35
C PHE A 382 5.92 -12.42 30.40
N SER A 383 7.02 -11.82 30.85
CA SER A 383 7.85 -12.31 31.97
C SER A 383 7.30 -11.95 33.35
N GLY A 384 6.07 -11.36 33.45
CA GLY A 384 5.38 -11.09 34.70
C GLY A 384 5.52 -9.66 35.25
N GLN A 385 6.16 -8.73 34.54
CA GLN A 385 6.20 -7.32 34.93
C GLN A 385 4.80 -6.71 34.91
N LYS A 386 4.42 -6.04 36.01
CA LYS A 386 3.07 -5.43 36.14
C LYS A 386 3.04 -4.06 35.47
N VAL A 387 2.14 -3.87 34.49
CA VAL A 387 1.83 -2.58 33.88
C VAL A 387 0.43 -2.14 34.31
N LYS A 388 0.35 -1.15 35.22
CA LYS A 388 -0.93 -0.65 35.78
C LYS A 388 -1.78 0.08 34.74
N ASP A 389 -1.14 0.82 33.86
CA ASP A 389 -1.81 1.61 32.80
C ASP A 389 -2.33 0.66 31.70
N LYS A 390 -3.67 0.57 31.59
CA LYS A 390 -4.35 -0.27 30.59
C LYS A 390 -4.03 0.16 29.13
N LYS A 391 -3.87 1.48 28.88
CA LYS A 391 -3.57 2.01 27.54
C LYS A 391 -2.14 1.60 27.12
N LYS A 392 -1.16 1.78 28.02
CA LYS A 392 0.23 1.36 27.76
C LYS A 392 0.33 -0.15 27.57
N ARG A 393 -0.35 -0.93 28.41
CA ARG A 393 -0.39 -2.40 28.27
C ARG A 393 -0.96 -2.81 26.89
N GLY A 394 -2.07 -2.22 26.47
CA GLY A 394 -2.65 -2.46 25.14
C GLY A 394 -1.69 -2.13 24.00
N MET A 395 -0.91 -1.06 24.16
CA MET A 395 0.10 -0.63 23.18
C MET A 395 1.25 -1.66 23.05
N TYR A 396 1.75 -2.22 24.16
CA TYR A 396 2.79 -3.24 24.16
C TYR A 396 2.30 -4.55 23.53
N LEU A 397 1.11 -5.00 23.90
CA LEU A 397 0.49 -6.19 23.32
C LEU A 397 0.27 -6.04 21.81
N SER A 398 -0.20 -4.85 21.38
CA SER A 398 -0.38 -4.55 19.97
C SER A 398 0.95 -4.54 19.21
N ALA A 399 2.03 -4.00 19.79
CA ALA A 399 3.34 -3.99 19.17
C ALA A 399 3.87 -5.43 18.97
N ALA A 400 3.78 -6.29 19.99
CA ALA A 400 4.19 -7.68 19.90
C ALA A 400 3.46 -8.45 18.79
N ARG A 401 2.13 -8.26 18.72
CA ARG A 401 1.29 -8.88 17.69
C ARG A 401 1.64 -8.38 16.27
N SER A 402 1.91 -7.09 16.16
CA SER A 402 2.29 -6.44 14.89
C SER A 402 3.66 -6.91 14.39
N LEU A 403 4.59 -7.23 15.29
CA LEU A 403 5.91 -7.75 14.91
C LEU A 403 5.81 -9.11 14.21
N ILE A 404 5.04 -10.04 14.78
CA ILE A 404 4.81 -11.37 14.18
C ILE A 404 4.17 -11.21 12.79
N PHE A 405 3.15 -10.37 12.66
CA PHE A 405 2.51 -10.09 11.37
C PHE A 405 3.51 -9.54 10.35
N ASN A 406 4.30 -8.53 10.74
CA ASN A 406 5.28 -7.94 9.83
C ASN A 406 6.34 -8.96 9.38
N GLN A 407 6.74 -9.88 10.25
CA GLN A 407 7.66 -10.97 9.90
C GLN A 407 7.04 -11.93 8.88
N MET A 408 5.76 -12.30 9.04
CA MET A 408 5.05 -13.13 8.06
C MET A 408 4.99 -12.45 6.69
N VAL A 409 4.68 -11.16 6.66
CA VAL A 409 4.64 -10.39 5.42
C VAL A 409 6.04 -10.30 4.78
N GLY A 410 7.07 -9.98 5.57
CA GLY A 410 8.45 -9.89 5.09
C GLY A 410 8.96 -11.22 4.53
N GLN A 411 8.68 -12.32 5.22
CA GLN A 411 9.11 -13.66 4.79
C GLN A 411 8.39 -14.10 3.49
N ARG A 412 7.11 -13.72 3.28
CA ARG A 412 6.43 -13.94 1.99
C ARG A 412 7.10 -13.19 0.84
N ILE A 413 7.59 -11.97 1.08
CA ILE A 413 8.33 -11.22 0.06
C ILE A 413 9.65 -11.91 -0.26
N GLU A 414 10.42 -12.31 0.76
CA GLU A 414 11.70 -13.02 0.58
C GLU A 414 11.56 -14.34 -0.17
N GLN A 415 10.49 -15.07 0.09
CA GLN A 415 10.17 -16.34 -0.58
C GLN A 415 9.43 -16.16 -1.91
N GLN A 416 9.20 -14.91 -2.35
CA GLN A 416 8.45 -14.59 -3.59
C GLN A 416 7.02 -15.16 -3.62
N THR A 417 6.38 -15.27 -2.44
CA THR A 417 5.01 -15.76 -2.27
C THR A 417 4.02 -14.68 -1.86
N PHE A 418 4.42 -13.40 -1.97
CA PHE A 418 3.57 -12.28 -1.61
C PHE A 418 2.36 -12.12 -2.56
N ASP A 419 2.55 -12.42 -3.84
CA ASP A 419 1.55 -12.29 -4.92
C ASP A 419 0.97 -13.64 -5.35
N SER A 420 1.34 -14.74 -4.70
CA SER A 420 0.90 -16.08 -5.06
C SER A 420 0.29 -16.83 -3.89
N LEU A 421 -0.75 -17.60 -4.18
CA LEU A 421 -1.43 -18.42 -3.19
C LEU A 421 -0.56 -19.63 -2.78
N MET A 422 -0.54 -19.86 -1.48
CA MET A 422 -0.01 -21.09 -0.88
C MET A 422 -1.18 -22.00 -0.53
N ASN A 423 -0.99 -23.32 -0.66
CA ASN A 423 -2.02 -24.28 -0.27
C ASN A 423 -2.45 -24.08 1.18
N GLY A 424 -3.75 -23.88 1.38
CA GLY A 424 -4.32 -23.60 2.70
C GLY A 424 -4.23 -22.14 3.16
N ASP A 425 -4.03 -21.19 2.27
CA ASP A 425 -4.13 -19.76 2.59
C ASP A 425 -5.53 -19.37 3.05
N VAL A 426 -5.60 -18.37 3.90
CA VAL A 426 -6.86 -17.72 4.27
C VAL A 426 -6.94 -16.38 3.56
N LEU A 427 -7.98 -16.24 2.76
CA LEU A 427 -8.24 -15.07 1.93
C LEU A 427 -9.31 -14.18 2.54
N MET A 428 -9.26 -12.89 2.24
CA MET A 428 -10.22 -11.89 2.68
C MET A 428 -10.88 -11.23 1.47
N LEU A 429 -12.20 -11.13 1.47
CA LEU A 429 -12.96 -10.44 0.42
C LEU A 429 -12.68 -8.94 0.46
N ALA A 430 -12.45 -8.34 -0.70
CA ALA A 430 -12.20 -6.91 -0.84
C ALA A 430 -13.35 -6.09 -0.21
N GLY A 431 -12.99 -4.97 0.41
CA GLY A 431 -13.96 -4.08 1.05
C GLY A 431 -14.62 -4.63 2.33
N THR A 432 -14.33 -5.86 2.75
CA THR A 432 -14.93 -6.51 3.92
C THR A 432 -13.87 -6.99 4.92
N GLN A 433 -14.32 -7.58 6.04
CA GLN A 433 -13.48 -8.32 6.99
C GLN A 433 -13.80 -9.83 6.94
N SER A 434 -14.60 -10.27 5.97
CA SER A 434 -14.95 -11.68 5.81
C SER A 434 -13.78 -12.46 5.26
N VAL A 435 -13.46 -13.59 5.88
CA VAL A 435 -12.36 -14.47 5.49
C VAL A 435 -12.86 -15.87 5.20
N PHE A 436 -12.17 -16.59 4.32
CA PHE A 436 -12.42 -17.99 4.02
C PHE A 436 -11.11 -18.72 3.74
N LEU A 437 -11.10 -20.01 3.91
CA LEU A 437 -9.97 -20.90 3.64
C LEU A 437 -9.96 -21.27 2.15
N ALA A 438 -8.81 -21.11 1.50
CA ALA A 438 -8.60 -21.56 0.12
C ALA A 438 -8.17 -23.04 0.13
N ASP A 439 -9.15 -23.94 0.17
CA ASP A 439 -8.89 -25.39 0.20
C ASP A 439 -8.38 -25.91 -1.16
N VAL A 440 -8.82 -25.30 -2.24
CA VAL A 440 -8.41 -25.63 -3.61
C VAL A 440 -8.00 -24.32 -4.29
N ILE A 441 -6.79 -24.30 -4.83
CA ILE A 441 -6.29 -23.17 -5.62
C ILE A 441 -6.57 -23.49 -7.09
N ASP A 442 -7.63 -22.90 -7.63
CA ASP A 442 -8.01 -22.97 -9.03
C ASP A 442 -7.69 -21.67 -9.79
N GLU A 443 -7.90 -21.66 -11.09
CA GLU A 443 -7.66 -20.50 -11.94
C GLU A 443 -8.58 -19.32 -11.59
N SER A 444 -9.83 -19.58 -11.19
CA SER A 444 -10.78 -18.57 -10.77
C SER A 444 -10.31 -17.83 -9.50
N LEU A 445 -9.79 -18.58 -8.52
CA LEU A 445 -9.29 -18.00 -7.30
C LEU A 445 -8.02 -17.14 -7.55
N GLN A 446 -7.17 -17.59 -8.48
CA GLN A 446 -5.99 -16.82 -8.90
C GLN A 446 -6.38 -15.54 -9.66
N ALA A 447 -7.36 -15.60 -10.56
CA ALA A 447 -7.88 -14.44 -11.27
C ALA A 447 -8.43 -13.40 -10.30
N ARG A 448 -9.27 -13.79 -9.34
CA ARG A 448 -9.81 -12.89 -8.30
C ARG A 448 -8.75 -12.26 -7.42
N LEU A 449 -7.63 -12.96 -7.17
CA LEU A 449 -6.49 -12.39 -6.44
C LEU A 449 -5.81 -11.29 -7.27
N VAL A 450 -5.61 -11.53 -8.57
CA VAL A 450 -5.02 -10.54 -9.50
C VAL A 450 -5.92 -9.30 -9.65
N GLU A 451 -7.22 -9.48 -9.64
CA GLU A 451 -8.23 -8.41 -9.70
C GLU A 451 -8.36 -7.62 -8.38
N HIS A 452 -7.64 -8.01 -7.34
CA HIS A 452 -7.78 -7.44 -6.00
C HIS A 452 -9.19 -7.55 -5.40
N ASP A 453 -10.03 -8.49 -5.90
CA ASP A 453 -11.28 -8.89 -5.26
C ASP A 453 -11.03 -9.73 -4.00
N LEU A 454 -9.88 -10.36 -3.95
CA LEU A 454 -9.37 -11.12 -2.81
C LEU A 454 -8.02 -10.59 -2.36
N ASP A 455 -7.78 -10.64 -1.06
CA ASP A 455 -6.48 -10.36 -0.46
C ASP A 455 -5.96 -11.61 0.28
N ILE A 456 -4.71 -11.97 0.07
CA ILE A 456 -4.00 -12.90 0.95
C ILE A 456 -3.91 -12.28 2.34
N THR A 457 -4.09 -13.09 3.38
CA THR A 457 -3.99 -12.61 4.76
C THR A 457 -2.87 -13.32 5.51
N ALA A 458 -2.41 -12.69 6.60
CA ALA A 458 -1.53 -13.32 7.57
C ALA A 458 -2.15 -13.23 8.97
N SER A 459 -1.66 -14.08 9.88
CA SER A 459 -2.18 -14.16 11.23
C SER A 459 -1.85 -12.91 12.04
N MET A 460 -2.86 -12.38 12.71
CA MET A 460 -2.72 -11.54 13.89
C MET A 460 -2.77 -12.45 15.10
N TRP A 461 -1.62 -12.79 15.66
CA TRP A 461 -1.44 -13.87 16.64
C TRP A 461 -2.24 -13.69 17.94
N GLY A 462 -2.80 -14.78 18.45
CA GLY A 462 -3.57 -14.81 19.69
C GLY A 462 -4.00 -16.24 20.05
N ALA A 463 -4.93 -16.39 20.99
CA ALA A 463 -5.50 -17.65 21.39
C ALA A 463 -6.38 -18.26 20.28
N GLY A 464 -6.34 -19.57 20.13
CA GLY A 464 -7.05 -20.35 19.14
C GLY A 464 -6.09 -21.01 18.15
N GLU A 465 -6.64 -21.85 17.29
CA GLU A 465 -5.87 -22.49 16.23
C GLU A 465 -5.66 -21.53 15.05
N LEU A 466 -4.56 -21.74 14.31
CA LEU A 466 -4.35 -21.08 13.03
C LEU A 466 -5.48 -21.43 12.06
N MET A 467 -6.02 -20.43 11.39
CA MET A 467 -7.07 -20.62 10.38
C MET A 467 -6.53 -21.23 9.08
N THR A 468 -5.21 -21.15 8.84
CA THR A 468 -4.51 -21.71 7.69
C THR A 468 -4.37 -23.22 7.81
N THR A 469 -4.24 -23.92 6.67
CA THR A 469 -3.94 -25.35 6.56
C THR A 469 -2.73 -25.57 5.65
N GLY A 470 -2.31 -26.80 5.44
CA GLY A 470 -1.26 -27.15 4.46
C GLY A 470 0.03 -26.34 4.58
N ASP A 471 0.51 -25.88 3.45
CA ASP A 471 1.79 -25.14 3.34
C ASP A 471 1.71 -23.78 4.03
N ALA A 472 0.58 -23.07 3.93
CA ALA A 472 0.37 -21.80 4.58
C ALA A 472 0.41 -21.90 6.11
N ARG A 473 -0.15 -22.99 6.68
CA ARG A 473 -0.04 -23.26 8.12
C ARG A 473 1.39 -23.54 8.55
N THR A 474 2.10 -24.36 7.78
CA THR A 474 3.52 -24.67 8.04
C THR A 474 4.37 -23.42 8.01
N PHE A 475 4.12 -22.55 7.03
CA PHE A 475 4.77 -21.24 6.92
C PHE A 475 4.51 -20.35 8.14
N GLU A 476 3.24 -20.10 8.50
CA GLU A 476 2.90 -19.22 9.63
C GLU A 476 3.42 -19.80 10.96
N GLN A 477 3.35 -21.12 11.14
CA GLN A 477 3.85 -21.79 12.34
C GLN A 477 5.36 -21.65 12.48
N SER A 478 6.13 -21.81 11.39
CA SER A 478 7.59 -21.68 11.42
C SER A 478 8.05 -20.31 11.91
N ILE A 479 7.32 -19.24 11.57
CA ILE A 479 7.60 -17.88 12.04
C ILE A 479 7.22 -17.73 13.53
N ALA A 480 6.07 -18.30 13.90
CA ALA A 480 5.62 -18.29 15.29
C ALA A 480 6.58 -19.03 16.23
N ASP A 481 7.14 -20.14 15.80
CA ASP A 481 8.13 -20.93 16.56
C ASP A 481 9.40 -20.11 16.86
N GLY A 482 9.80 -19.22 15.93
CA GLY A 482 10.87 -18.25 16.15
C GLY A 482 10.49 -17.11 17.13
N GLN A 483 9.21 -17.00 17.52
CA GLN A 483 8.67 -15.93 18.38
C GLN A 483 7.94 -16.48 19.62
N GLN A 484 8.41 -17.57 20.19
CA GLN A 484 7.75 -18.33 21.26
C GLN A 484 7.26 -17.45 22.42
N ALA A 485 8.09 -16.53 22.91
CA ALA A 485 7.73 -15.66 24.04
C ALA A 485 6.49 -14.79 23.77
N PHE A 486 6.32 -14.32 22.53
CA PHE A 486 5.14 -13.55 22.10
C PHE A 486 3.95 -14.47 21.88
N CYS A 487 4.16 -15.60 21.20
CA CYS A 487 3.10 -16.54 20.86
C CYS A 487 2.47 -17.19 22.08
N GLU A 488 3.23 -17.44 23.15
CA GLU A 488 2.71 -17.90 24.43
C GLU A 488 2.13 -16.75 25.29
N GLY A 489 2.74 -15.56 25.19
CA GLY A 489 2.35 -14.39 25.98
C GLY A 489 1.01 -13.79 25.57
N LEU A 490 0.79 -13.56 24.27
CA LEU A 490 -0.40 -12.89 23.75
C LEU A 490 -1.72 -13.56 24.15
N PRO A 491 -1.88 -14.90 24.07
CA PRO A 491 -3.10 -15.59 24.52
C PRO A 491 -3.45 -15.36 25.99
N ARG A 492 -2.44 -15.25 26.88
CA ARG A 492 -2.64 -15.03 28.33
C ARG A 492 -3.33 -13.68 28.62
N PHE A 493 -3.28 -12.73 27.70
CA PHE A 493 -3.95 -11.44 27.79
C PHE A 493 -5.28 -11.38 27.04
N GLY A 494 -5.83 -12.52 26.61
CA GLY A 494 -7.16 -12.65 25.99
C GLY A 494 -7.22 -12.22 24.53
N LEU A 495 -6.07 -12.04 23.86
CA LEU A 495 -6.04 -11.80 22.42
C LEU A 495 -6.36 -13.10 21.68
N LYS A 496 -7.22 -13.03 20.67
CA LYS A 496 -7.61 -14.16 19.83
C LYS A 496 -6.88 -14.10 18.49
N GLN A 497 -6.82 -15.24 17.79
CA GLN A 497 -6.41 -15.29 16.40
C GLN A 497 -7.36 -14.44 15.55
N GLU A 498 -6.79 -13.56 14.72
CA GLU A 498 -7.49 -12.76 13.73
C GLU A 498 -6.69 -12.76 12.43
N ARG A 499 -7.29 -12.28 11.36
CA ARG A 499 -6.63 -12.20 10.06
C ARG A 499 -6.48 -10.73 9.64
N ARG A 500 -5.37 -10.40 8.96
CA ARG A 500 -5.14 -9.11 8.35
C ARG A 500 -4.58 -9.32 6.95
N ARG A 501 -5.08 -8.57 5.97
CA ARG A 501 -4.54 -8.59 4.60
C ARG A 501 -3.08 -8.17 4.60
N ILE A 502 -2.26 -8.88 3.81
CA ILE A 502 -0.83 -8.61 3.69
C ILE A 502 -0.53 -7.45 2.76
N ARG A 503 -1.44 -7.14 1.83
CA ARG A 503 -1.35 -6.03 0.87
C ARG A 503 -2.19 -4.84 1.32
N LEU A 504 -1.68 -3.65 1.08
CA LEU A 504 -2.37 -2.38 1.23
C LEU A 504 -2.50 -1.72 -0.14
N THR A 505 -3.71 -1.58 -0.63
CA THR A 505 -4.04 -0.81 -1.83
C THR A 505 -4.30 0.65 -1.50
N ILE A 506 -4.00 1.53 -2.44
CA ILE A 506 -4.12 2.98 -2.28
C ILE A 506 -5.21 3.48 -3.23
N LYS A 507 -5.99 4.47 -2.78
CA LYS A 507 -7.07 5.07 -3.58
C LYS A 507 -6.88 6.58 -3.70
N ASP A 508 -7.59 7.20 -4.65
CA ASP A 508 -7.64 8.66 -4.85
C ASP A 508 -6.24 9.27 -4.94
N THR A 509 -5.41 8.67 -5.78
CA THR A 509 -3.98 8.97 -5.89
C THR A 509 -3.70 10.13 -6.82
N ASN A 510 -2.77 11.01 -6.41
CA ASN A 510 -2.25 12.07 -7.26
C ASN A 510 -0.78 12.36 -6.90
N ILE A 511 0.01 12.72 -7.90
CA ILE A 511 1.40 13.16 -7.75
C ILE A 511 1.58 14.51 -8.45
N HIS A 512 2.23 15.43 -7.77
CA HIS A 512 2.63 16.72 -8.32
C HIS A 512 4.11 16.95 -8.07
N VAL A 513 4.84 17.31 -9.12
CA VAL A 513 6.29 17.53 -9.08
C VAL A 513 6.58 18.99 -9.42
N ASP A 514 7.33 19.66 -8.55
CA ASP A 514 7.84 21.01 -8.75
C ASP A 514 9.33 21.03 -8.39
N ASN A 515 10.19 20.94 -9.39
CA ASN A 515 11.64 20.78 -9.23
C ASN A 515 11.98 19.58 -8.32
N ASP A 516 12.65 19.82 -7.19
CA ASP A 516 13.04 18.81 -6.19
C ASP A 516 11.98 18.62 -5.07
N VAL A 517 10.79 19.19 -5.26
CA VAL A 517 9.65 19.05 -4.34
C VAL A 517 8.58 18.18 -4.98
N VAL A 518 8.22 17.08 -4.30
CA VAL A 518 7.18 16.16 -4.77
C VAL A 518 6.06 16.08 -3.74
N THR A 519 4.83 16.37 -4.18
CA THR A 519 3.63 16.25 -3.35
C THR A 519 2.78 15.06 -3.80
N LEU A 520 2.53 14.15 -2.88
CA LEU A 520 1.73 12.95 -3.06
C LEU A 520 0.41 13.10 -2.31
N SER A 521 -0.70 12.78 -2.98
CA SER A 521 -2.02 12.72 -2.36
C SER A 521 -2.62 11.33 -2.53
N PHE A 522 -3.20 10.76 -1.47
CA PHE A 522 -3.83 9.45 -1.51
C PHE A 522 -4.74 9.21 -0.31
N PHE A 523 -5.65 8.25 -0.45
CA PHE A 523 -6.51 7.75 0.63
C PHE A 523 -6.05 6.38 1.12
N LEU A 524 -6.04 6.20 2.44
CA LEU A 524 -5.80 4.92 3.10
C LEU A 524 -6.95 4.58 4.05
N PRO A 525 -7.37 3.31 4.10
CA PRO A 525 -8.38 2.84 5.05
C PRO A 525 -7.88 2.95 6.50
N ALA A 526 -8.82 2.90 7.45
CA ALA A 526 -8.50 2.89 8.87
C ALA A 526 -7.51 1.77 9.25
N GLY A 527 -6.50 2.09 10.05
CA GLY A 527 -5.48 1.14 10.50
C GLY A 527 -4.31 0.92 9.54
N ALA A 528 -4.27 1.61 8.40
CA ALA A 528 -3.13 1.67 7.49
C ALA A 528 -2.17 2.82 7.84
N TYR A 529 -0.92 2.73 7.39
CA TYR A 529 0.15 3.68 7.70
C TYR A 529 0.72 4.30 6.43
N ALA A 530 0.71 5.62 6.35
CA ALA A 530 1.31 6.33 5.22
C ALA A 530 2.82 6.10 5.11
N THR A 531 3.50 5.83 6.23
CA THR A 531 4.94 5.53 6.24
C THR A 531 5.29 4.24 5.51
N THR A 532 4.38 3.27 5.40
CA THR A 532 4.60 2.06 4.59
C THR A 532 4.57 2.34 3.09
N ILE A 533 3.78 3.33 2.67
CA ILE A 533 3.79 3.82 1.29
C ILE A 533 5.11 4.54 1.02
N MET A 534 5.49 5.48 1.89
CA MET A 534 6.72 6.25 1.74
C MET A 534 7.95 5.36 1.69
N ARG A 535 8.00 4.32 2.50
CA ARG A 535 9.09 3.35 2.53
C ARG A 535 9.33 2.67 1.17
N GLU A 536 8.28 2.28 0.46
CA GLU A 536 8.41 1.65 -0.87
C GLU A 536 8.76 2.65 -1.98
N LEU A 537 8.54 3.95 -1.74
CA LEU A 537 8.75 4.99 -2.75
C LEU A 537 10.13 5.64 -2.68
N ILE A 538 10.64 5.89 -1.46
CA ILE A 538 11.79 6.76 -1.26
C ILE A 538 12.54 6.41 0.03
N ASP A 539 13.87 6.44 0.00
CA ASP A 539 14.73 6.37 1.20
C ASP A 539 14.76 7.77 1.85
N TYR A 540 13.78 8.03 2.70
CA TYR A 540 13.57 9.35 3.28
C TYR A 540 14.23 9.51 4.64
N LYS A 541 14.67 10.75 4.91
CA LYS A 541 15.03 11.17 6.25
C LYS A 541 13.86 11.90 6.91
N ASP A 542 13.33 11.36 8.02
CA ASP A 542 12.29 12.02 8.78
C ASP A 542 12.90 13.15 9.63
N MET A 543 12.45 14.38 9.41
CA MET A 543 13.00 15.57 10.07
C MET A 543 12.40 15.81 11.46
N THR A 544 11.39 15.02 11.89
CA THR A 544 10.79 15.12 13.22
C THR A 544 11.70 14.65 14.34
N GLU A 545 12.71 13.84 14.06
CA GLU A 545 13.59 13.23 15.07
C GLU A 545 14.60 14.22 15.71
N ARG A 546 14.69 15.46 15.24
CA ARG A 546 15.66 16.45 15.71
C ARG A 546 15.13 17.47 16.72
N VAL A 547 13.91 17.33 17.24
CA VAL A 547 13.55 18.08 18.45
C VAL A 547 14.07 17.31 19.67
N ASP A 548 15.34 17.47 19.88
CA ASP A 548 16.11 16.87 20.96
C ASP A 548 15.43 17.15 22.31
N VAL A 549 14.99 16.10 23.00
CA VAL A 549 14.40 16.15 24.35
C VAL A 549 15.41 16.76 25.35
N SER A 550 16.71 16.83 24.99
CA SER A 550 17.76 17.49 25.76
C SER A 550 17.58 19.02 25.80
N ALA A 551 17.14 19.65 24.70
CA ALA A 551 16.91 21.10 24.68
C ALA A 551 15.71 21.51 25.57
N ALA A 552 14.66 20.69 25.62
CA ALA A 552 13.49 20.93 26.48
C ALA A 552 13.82 20.72 27.98
N ARG A 553 14.77 19.85 28.31
CA ARG A 553 15.24 19.66 29.69
C ARG A 553 16.18 20.77 30.12
N HIS A 554 17.01 21.33 29.25
CA HIS A 554 17.86 22.48 29.56
C HIS A 554 17.06 23.75 29.72
N THR A 555 16.02 24.01 28.94
CA THR A 555 15.12 25.16 29.11
C THR A 555 14.31 25.06 30.42
N ALA A 556 13.78 23.86 30.73
CA ALA A 556 13.05 23.66 32.00
C ALA A 556 13.95 23.72 33.24
N ALA A 557 15.21 23.32 33.13
CA ALA A 557 16.21 23.47 34.21
C ALA A 557 16.64 24.95 34.39
N ALA A 558 16.85 25.67 33.29
CA ALA A 558 17.19 27.09 33.32
C ALA A 558 16.05 27.95 33.90
N THR A 559 14.78 27.63 33.59
CA THR A 559 13.62 28.35 34.17
C THR A 559 13.43 28.05 35.66
N LYS A 560 13.74 26.85 36.14
CA LYS A 560 13.73 26.52 37.58
C LYS A 560 14.84 27.19 38.34
N THR A 561 16.01 27.39 37.74
CA THR A 561 17.15 28.08 38.38
C THR A 561 16.91 29.59 38.46
N GLN A 562 16.22 30.19 37.50
CA GLN A 562 15.83 31.59 37.55
C GLN A 562 14.72 31.87 38.57
N THR A 563 13.76 30.97 38.75
CA THR A 563 12.69 31.14 39.76
C THR A 563 13.22 30.99 41.19
N SER A 564 14.17 30.08 41.42
CA SER A 564 14.81 29.95 42.75
C SER A 564 15.77 31.08 43.11
N ALA A 565 16.35 31.77 42.10
CA ALA A 565 17.21 32.95 42.34
C ALA A 565 16.40 34.23 42.65
N ILE A 566 15.12 34.28 42.20
CA ILE A 566 14.22 35.42 42.49
C ILE A 566 13.61 35.29 43.90
N ASP A 567 13.32 34.07 44.37
CA ASP A 567 12.78 33.83 45.71
C ASP A 567 13.85 34.04 46.82
N ASN A 568 15.12 33.67 46.59
CA ASN A 568 16.19 33.90 47.54
C ASN A 568 16.59 35.39 47.70
N ASN A 569 16.22 36.27 46.75
CA ASN A 569 16.45 37.70 46.86
C ASN A 569 15.30 38.47 47.56
N LYS A 570 14.19 37.81 47.89
CA LYS A 570 13.09 38.36 48.68
C LYS A 570 13.21 38.10 50.19
N GLU A 571 13.96 37.09 50.62
CA GLU A 571 14.20 36.80 52.05
C GLU A 571 15.38 37.58 52.68
N LEU A 572 16.14 38.30 51.87
CA LEU A 572 17.27 39.15 52.36
C LEU A 572 16.91 40.64 52.50
N LYS A 573 15.63 41.00 52.44
CA LYS A 573 15.15 42.41 52.58
C LYS A 573 13.96 42.54 53.53
N ASN A 574 13.89 41.76 54.59
CA ASN A 574 13.06 42.02 55.76
C ASN A 574 13.88 41.89 57.05
#